data_ba484903a0284146ab2685387928f498
#
_entry.id   ba484903a0284146ab2685387928f498
#
_cell.length_a   1.000
_cell.length_b   1.000
_cell.length_c   1.000
_cell.angle_alpha   90.00
_cell.angle_beta   90.00
_cell.angle_gamma   90.00
#
_symmetry.space_group_name_H-M   'P 1'
#
loop_
_entity.id
_entity.type
_entity.pdbx_description
1 polymer ?
#
loop_
_entity_poly.entity_id
_entity_poly.type
_entity_poly.pdbx_seq_one_letter_code
_entity_poly.pdbx_strand_id
1 'polypeptide(L)'
;MKDFIYNKGGTAIIRPLHFHDVKGFLLRIIRIMRGIYKEEVMSKNLEKTYNPKEIEAKLYERWCENKYFHAEVDRSKKPFTIVMPPPNITGKLHMGHALDNTLQDILIRYKRMQGYNALWIPGTDHAAISTEVKVTNQLKEEGIDKKELGREGFLKRTWEWKEEYGGTITQQLKKLGTSCDWDRERFTMDEGCSKAVEEVFIKLYEEGYIYKGSRIINWCPVCKTSLSDAEVEHEEQAGHFWHIKYPIVGTDRFLEIATTRPETMLGDTAIAVHPDDDRYKDIVGKNVLLPLVNKEIPIVADYYVDKEFGTGAVKITPAHDPNDFEVGKRHNLPEINIMNDDATINEHGGKYTGMDRYEARKAIVADLEEQGYLVKIEDHTHNVGTHDRCHTTVEPLIKQQWFVKMEELAKPAINALKTGELKFVPERFDKIYLHWLENIRDWCISRQIWWGHRIPAYYCDECGEFVVAREMPEVCPHCGCTHFTQDEDTLDTWFSSALWPFSTLGWPDSTEELDYFYPTDVLVTGYDIIFFWVIRMVFSAFAHTGKSPFHTVFIHGLVRDSQGRKMSKSLGNGIDPLEVIEQYGADALRMTLVTGNAPGNDCLLYTSPSP
;
A
#
# COMPACT_ATOMS: atom_id res chain seq x y z
N MET A 1 -18.65 22.18 -46.40
CA MET A 1 -17.77 22.30 -47.56
C MET A 1 -17.66 23.78 -47.90
N LYS A 2 -16.45 24.31 -47.94
CA LYS A 2 -16.18 25.67 -48.38
C LYS A 2 -15.87 25.60 -49.86
N ASP A 3 -16.75 26.13 -50.72
CA ASP A 3 -16.43 26.32 -52.12
C ASP A 3 -15.55 27.57 -52.26
N PHE A 4 -14.30 27.34 -52.64
CA PHE A 4 -13.38 28.43 -52.97
C PHE A 4 -13.52 28.77 -54.46
N ILE A 5 -13.96 30.00 -54.75
CA ILE A 5 -13.91 30.54 -56.14
C ILE A 5 -12.73 31.51 -56.19
N TYR A 6 -11.75 31.21 -57.04
CA TYR A 6 -10.62 32.10 -57.33
C TYR A 6 -10.93 33.03 -58.52
N ASN A 7 -10.59 34.27 -58.36
CA ASN A 7 -10.60 35.19 -59.53
C ASN A 7 -9.19 35.17 -60.18
N LYS A 8 -9.10 35.75 -61.39
CA LYS A 8 -7.89 35.81 -62.23
C LYS A 8 -6.67 36.51 -61.56
N GLY A 9 -6.75 36.93 -60.31
CA GLY A 9 -5.68 37.60 -59.59
C GLY A 9 -5.25 36.91 -58.33
N GLY A 10 -5.67 35.65 -58.03
CA GLY A 10 -5.17 34.83 -56.92
C GLY A 10 -5.68 35.22 -55.52
N THR A 11 -6.66 36.09 -55.37
CA THR A 11 -7.21 36.52 -54.10
C THR A 11 -8.51 35.77 -53.80
N ALA A 12 -8.57 35.07 -52.65
CA ALA A 12 -9.77 34.33 -52.20
C ALA A 12 -10.83 35.33 -51.68
N ILE A 13 -12.00 35.32 -52.27
CA ILE A 13 -13.15 36.11 -51.82
C ILE A 13 -14.08 35.19 -51.05
N ILE A 14 -14.22 35.42 -49.73
CA ILE A 14 -15.20 34.73 -48.90
C ILE A 14 -16.52 35.48 -49.01
N ARG A 15 -17.52 34.90 -49.69
CA ARG A 15 -18.89 35.40 -49.61
C ARG A 15 -19.59 34.89 -48.37
N PRO A 16 -20.23 35.73 -47.56
CA PRO A 16 -21.07 35.27 -46.46
C PRO A 16 -22.28 34.51 -47.03
N LEU A 17 -22.48 33.28 -46.54
CA LEU A 17 -23.69 32.50 -46.84
C LEU A 17 -24.92 33.24 -46.31
N HIS A 18 -25.88 33.54 -47.20
CA HIS A 18 -27.14 34.13 -46.79
C HIS A 18 -27.93 33.18 -45.87
N PHE A 19 -28.52 33.72 -44.83
CA PHE A 19 -29.28 33.01 -43.76
C PHE A 19 -30.41 32.12 -44.31
N HIS A 20 -30.84 32.30 -45.52
CA HIS A 20 -31.84 31.46 -46.21
C HIS A 20 -31.32 30.10 -46.67
N ASP A 21 -30.03 29.96 -47.01
CA ASP A 21 -29.43 28.69 -47.46
C ASP A 21 -29.17 27.74 -46.29
N VAL A 22 -28.82 28.27 -45.11
CA VAL A 22 -28.62 27.49 -43.89
C VAL A 22 -29.93 26.84 -43.43
N LYS A 23 -31.05 27.55 -43.57
CA LYS A 23 -32.37 27.02 -43.22
C LYS A 23 -32.81 25.89 -44.17
N GLY A 24 -32.51 26.01 -45.47
CA GLY A 24 -32.77 24.97 -46.47
C GLY A 24 -31.91 23.72 -46.24
N PHE A 25 -30.65 23.91 -45.87
CA PHE A 25 -29.71 22.83 -45.52
C PHE A 25 -30.08 22.12 -44.23
N LEU A 26 -30.41 22.88 -43.18
CA LEU A 26 -30.93 22.30 -41.91
C LEU A 26 -32.25 21.53 -42.13
N LEU A 27 -33.16 22.06 -42.93
CA LEU A 27 -34.42 21.37 -43.24
C LEU A 27 -34.18 20.10 -44.09
N ARG A 28 -33.18 20.05 -44.95
CA ARG A 28 -32.77 18.83 -45.67
C ARG A 28 -32.14 17.80 -44.71
N ILE A 29 -31.25 18.21 -43.82
CA ILE A 29 -30.67 17.32 -42.78
C ILE A 29 -31.77 16.77 -41.87
N ILE A 30 -32.68 17.64 -41.39
CA ILE A 30 -33.82 17.21 -40.57
C ILE A 30 -34.74 16.25 -41.33
N ARG A 31 -34.92 16.45 -42.67
CA ARG A 31 -35.73 15.57 -43.51
C ARG A 31 -35.03 14.22 -43.78
N ILE A 32 -33.70 14.21 -43.94
CA ILE A 32 -32.88 13.00 -44.07
C ILE A 32 -32.85 12.25 -42.72
N MET A 33 -32.65 12.95 -41.64
CA MET A 33 -32.71 12.35 -40.30
C MET A 33 -34.14 11.84 -39.99
N ARG A 34 -35.19 12.55 -40.37
CA ARG A 34 -36.58 12.05 -40.28
C ARG A 34 -36.86 10.85 -41.18
N GLY A 35 -36.13 10.69 -42.30
CA GLY A 35 -36.24 9.52 -43.18
C GLY A 35 -35.50 8.29 -42.67
N ILE A 36 -34.40 8.50 -41.96
CA ILE A 36 -33.59 7.43 -41.37
C ILE A 36 -34.16 6.97 -40.00
N TYR A 37 -34.90 7.86 -39.32
CA TYR A 37 -35.55 7.58 -38.02
C TYR A 37 -37.07 7.35 -38.12
N LYS A 38 -37.59 7.00 -39.29
CA LYS A 38 -38.97 6.57 -39.39
C LYS A 38 -39.04 5.06 -39.17
N GLU A 39 -39.41 4.68 -37.98
CA GLU A 39 -40.42 3.69 -37.64
C GLU A 39 -40.40 3.15 -36.20
N GLU A 40 -39.40 3.44 -35.37
CA GLU A 40 -39.42 2.86 -34.00
C GLU A 40 -39.31 3.85 -32.82
N VAL A 41 -39.02 5.13 -33.05
CA VAL A 41 -38.68 6.04 -31.91
C VAL A 41 -39.74 7.10 -31.61
N MET A 42 -40.82 7.21 -32.37
CA MET A 42 -41.77 8.32 -32.20
C MET A 42 -43.19 7.92 -31.76
N SER A 43 -43.32 7.05 -30.75
CA SER A 43 -44.60 6.92 -30.07
C SER A 43 -44.54 6.41 -28.61
N LYS A 44 -43.40 6.37 -27.99
CA LYS A 44 -43.36 6.17 -26.54
C LYS A 44 -43.41 7.54 -25.88
N ASN A 45 -44.52 7.89 -25.25
CA ASN A 45 -44.55 8.99 -24.29
C ASN A 45 -43.43 8.72 -23.26
N LEU A 46 -42.43 9.57 -23.26
CA LEU A 46 -41.43 9.52 -22.19
C LEU A 46 -42.16 9.70 -20.85
N GLU A 47 -41.85 8.85 -19.92
CA GLU A 47 -42.38 9.03 -18.56
C GLU A 47 -41.94 10.39 -18.01
N LYS A 48 -42.73 10.97 -17.12
CA LYS A 48 -42.45 12.30 -16.53
C LYS A 48 -41.19 12.29 -15.67
N THR A 49 -40.80 11.13 -15.15
CA THR A 49 -39.64 10.94 -14.30
C THR A 49 -38.75 9.84 -14.88
N TYR A 50 -37.44 10.04 -14.81
CA TYR A 50 -36.48 9.04 -15.20
C TYR A 50 -36.50 7.87 -14.18
N ASN A 51 -36.66 6.64 -14.65
CA ASN A 51 -36.56 5.43 -13.84
C ASN A 51 -35.26 4.67 -14.16
N PRO A 52 -34.22 4.80 -13.33
CA PRO A 52 -32.92 4.18 -13.60
C PRO A 52 -32.99 2.65 -13.69
N LYS A 53 -33.86 2.01 -12.89
CA LYS A 53 -34.01 0.55 -12.84
C LYS A 53 -34.42 -0.08 -14.18
N GLU A 54 -35.16 0.64 -14.98
CA GLU A 54 -35.63 0.15 -16.30
C GLU A 54 -34.62 0.34 -17.42
N ILE A 55 -33.68 1.28 -17.26
CA ILE A 55 -32.83 1.78 -18.33
C ILE A 55 -31.36 1.38 -18.13
N GLU A 56 -30.79 1.62 -16.95
CA GLU A 56 -29.34 1.56 -16.75
C GLU A 56 -28.76 0.17 -17.03
N ALA A 57 -29.37 -0.89 -16.48
CA ALA A 57 -28.86 -2.26 -16.67
C ALA A 57 -28.85 -2.68 -18.14
N LYS A 58 -29.97 -2.45 -18.86
CA LYS A 58 -30.12 -2.80 -20.28
C LYS A 58 -29.16 -2.01 -21.16
N LEU A 59 -28.95 -0.71 -20.82
CA LEU A 59 -28.03 0.13 -21.57
C LEU A 59 -26.58 -0.31 -21.39
N TYR A 60 -26.21 -0.65 -20.16
CA TYR A 60 -24.87 -1.12 -19.85
C TYR A 60 -24.56 -2.49 -20.50
N GLU A 61 -25.50 -3.43 -20.43
CA GLU A 61 -25.40 -4.72 -21.10
C GLU A 61 -25.16 -4.56 -22.61
N ARG A 62 -25.96 -3.70 -23.25
CA ARG A 62 -25.76 -3.36 -24.67
C ARG A 62 -24.38 -2.78 -24.96
N TRP A 63 -23.82 -1.94 -24.08
CA TRP A 63 -22.48 -1.39 -24.28
C TRP A 63 -21.41 -2.47 -24.21
N CYS A 64 -21.54 -3.41 -23.27
CA CYS A 64 -20.63 -4.54 -23.15
C CYS A 64 -20.73 -5.51 -24.35
N GLU A 65 -21.94 -5.88 -24.76
CA GLU A 65 -22.19 -6.76 -25.92
C GLU A 65 -21.60 -6.18 -27.22
N ASN A 66 -21.71 -4.88 -27.41
CA ASN A 66 -21.14 -4.20 -28.58
C ASN A 66 -19.65 -3.86 -28.41
N LYS A 67 -19.02 -4.25 -27.32
CA LYS A 67 -17.59 -4.00 -27.03
C LYS A 67 -17.18 -2.52 -27.16
N TYR A 68 -18.06 -1.58 -26.77
CA TYR A 68 -17.76 -0.14 -26.91
C TYR A 68 -16.61 0.33 -26.01
N PHE A 69 -16.21 -0.46 -25.04
CA PHE A 69 -15.13 -0.16 -24.10
C PHE A 69 -13.80 -0.83 -24.50
N HIS A 70 -13.83 -1.77 -25.44
CA HIS A 70 -12.66 -2.49 -25.91
C HIS A 70 -11.75 -1.60 -26.73
N ALA A 71 -10.44 -1.70 -26.51
CA ALA A 71 -9.41 -0.96 -27.24
C ALA A 71 -8.34 -1.92 -27.78
N GLU A 72 -8.16 -1.93 -29.09
CA GLU A 72 -7.07 -2.64 -29.77
C GLU A 72 -5.99 -1.66 -30.21
N VAL A 73 -4.78 -2.17 -30.50
CA VAL A 73 -3.69 -1.36 -31.04
C VAL A 73 -4.10 -0.75 -32.38
N ASP A 74 -4.26 0.56 -32.42
CA ASP A 74 -4.61 1.34 -33.61
C ASP A 74 -3.66 2.56 -33.74
N ARG A 75 -2.57 2.37 -34.45
CA ARG A 75 -1.51 3.39 -34.61
C ARG A 75 -1.96 4.63 -35.39
N SER A 76 -3.19 4.62 -35.97
CA SER A 76 -3.80 5.80 -36.59
C SER A 76 -4.39 6.78 -35.59
N LYS A 77 -4.59 6.34 -34.34
CA LYS A 77 -5.13 7.13 -33.23
C LYS A 77 -4.07 7.34 -32.13
N LYS A 78 -4.23 8.43 -31.40
CA LYS A 78 -3.42 8.66 -30.21
C LYS A 78 -3.97 7.81 -29.05
N PRO A 79 -3.13 7.02 -28.35
CA PRO A 79 -3.57 6.29 -27.16
C PRO A 79 -3.89 7.24 -26.01
N PHE A 80 -4.76 6.81 -25.12
CA PHE A 80 -4.98 7.36 -23.80
C PHE A 80 -5.28 6.21 -22.84
N THR A 81 -4.40 5.99 -21.87
CA THR A 81 -4.44 4.79 -21.03
C THR A 81 -4.57 5.15 -19.58
N ILE A 82 -5.49 4.48 -18.89
CA ILE A 82 -5.58 4.45 -17.43
C ILE A 82 -5.53 2.99 -16.97
N VAL A 83 -4.74 2.69 -15.94
CA VAL A 83 -4.85 1.45 -15.18
C VAL A 83 -5.64 1.72 -13.91
N MET A 84 -6.68 0.95 -13.69
CA MET A 84 -7.51 1.09 -12.49
C MET A 84 -6.69 0.75 -11.24
N PRO A 85 -6.72 1.55 -10.15
CA PRO A 85 -6.27 1.07 -8.85
C PRO A 85 -7.02 -0.22 -8.51
N PRO A 86 -6.33 -1.37 -8.48
CA PRO A 86 -7.01 -2.65 -8.35
C PRO A 86 -7.60 -2.80 -6.94
N PRO A 87 -8.94 -2.91 -6.78
CA PRO A 87 -9.53 -3.09 -5.46
C PRO A 87 -9.07 -4.40 -4.82
N ASN A 88 -8.80 -4.33 -3.52
CA ASN A 88 -8.47 -5.49 -2.71
C ASN A 88 -9.65 -6.47 -2.60
N ILE A 89 -9.41 -7.76 -2.80
CA ILE A 89 -10.42 -8.83 -2.68
C ILE A 89 -10.87 -9.09 -1.22
N THR A 90 -10.78 -8.10 -0.35
CA THR A 90 -11.11 -8.18 1.08
C THR A 90 -12.59 -7.97 1.39
N GLY A 91 -13.42 -7.82 0.36
CA GLY A 91 -14.88 -7.65 0.46
C GLY A 91 -15.43 -6.65 -0.55
N LYS A 92 -16.68 -6.22 -0.36
CA LYS A 92 -17.42 -5.33 -1.26
C LYS A 92 -16.76 -3.94 -1.39
N LEU A 93 -17.01 -3.25 -2.48
CA LEU A 93 -16.61 -1.85 -2.67
C LEU A 93 -17.33 -0.90 -1.71
N HIS A 94 -16.75 0.25 -1.44
CA HIS A 94 -17.33 1.35 -0.66
C HIS A 94 -17.30 2.66 -1.45
N MET A 95 -17.85 3.74 -0.89
CA MET A 95 -17.95 5.04 -1.57
C MET A 95 -16.64 5.63 -2.07
N GLY A 96 -15.51 5.36 -1.39
CA GLY A 96 -14.19 5.75 -1.88
C GLY A 96 -13.86 5.15 -3.25
N HIS A 97 -14.14 3.87 -3.43
CA HIS A 97 -13.97 3.21 -4.74
C HIS A 97 -14.93 3.78 -5.79
N ALA A 98 -16.18 4.11 -5.38
CA ALA A 98 -17.13 4.72 -6.33
C ALA A 98 -16.66 6.10 -6.80
N LEU A 99 -16.08 6.91 -5.90
CA LEU A 99 -15.48 8.20 -6.26
C LEU A 99 -14.31 8.02 -7.22
N ASP A 100 -13.32 7.20 -6.84
CA ASP A 100 -12.12 6.93 -7.62
C ASP A 100 -12.46 6.46 -9.04
N ASN A 101 -13.31 5.45 -9.16
CA ASN A 101 -13.72 4.92 -10.46
C ASN A 101 -14.57 5.89 -11.29
N THR A 102 -15.40 6.72 -10.63
CA THR A 102 -16.19 7.74 -11.35
C THR A 102 -15.28 8.78 -12.00
N LEU A 103 -14.23 9.22 -11.33
CA LEU A 103 -13.26 10.18 -11.86
C LEU A 103 -12.51 9.61 -13.06
N GLN A 104 -12.04 8.38 -12.98
CA GLN A 104 -11.38 7.68 -14.08
C GLN A 104 -12.32 7.52 -15.29
N ASP A 105 -13.56 7.09 -15.05
CA ASP A 105 -14.54 6.87 -16.10
C ASP A 105 -14.88 8.14 -16.87
N ILE A 106 -14.96 9.28 -16.18
CA ILE A 106 -15.17 10.58 -16.82
C ILE A 106 -14.01 10.90 -17.76
N LEU A 107 -12.78 10.72 -17.34
CA LEU A 107 -11.58 10.97 -18.15
C LEU A 107 -11.56 10.06 -19.39
N ILE A 108 -11.80 8.77 -19.22
CA ILE A 108 -11.82 7.79 -20.30
C ILE A 108 -12.93 8.10 -21.32
N ARG A 109 -14.16 8.36 -20.86
CA ARG A 109 -15.29 8.71 -21.76
C ARG A 109 -15.02 10.00 -22.50
N TYR A 110 -14.50 11.02 -21.82
CA TYR A 110 -14.13 12.29 -22.44
C TYR A 110 -13.09 12.10 -23.56
N LYS A 111 -12.07 11.28 -23.31
CA LYS A 111 -11.03 10.98 -24.31
C LYS A 111 -11.56 10.17 -25.49
N ARG A 112 -12.43 9.19 -25.26
CA ARG A 112 -13.14 8.49 -26.35
C ARG A 112 -13.94 9.46 -27.23
N MET A 113 -14.67 10.41 -26.63
CA MET A 113 -15.41 11.44 -27.36
C MET A 113 -14.50 12.36 -28.18
N GLN A 114 -13.24 12.55 -27.74
CA GLN A 114 -12.24 13.31 -28.51
C GLN A 114 -11.56 12.49 -29.61
N GLY A 115 -11.90 11.21 -29.79
CA GLY A 115 -11.36 10.34 -30.83
C GLY A 115 -10.04 9.65 -30.47
N TYR A 116 -9.62 9.69 -29.18
CA TYR A 116 -8.48 8.90 -28.71
C TYR A 116 -8.82 7.41 -28.72
N ASN A 117 -7.79 6.59 -28.85
CA ASN A 117 -7.88 5.17 -28.55
C ASN A 117 -7.70 5.01 -27.04
N ALA A 118 -8.83 5.04 -26.32
CA ALA A 118 -8.82 5.13 -24.87
C ALA A 118 -8.98 3.75 -24.24
N LEU A 119 -7.94 3.27 -23.55
CA LEU A 119 -7.89 2.01 -22.82
C LEU A 119 -8.01 2.27 -21.31
N TRP A 120 -8.94 1.60 -20.66
CA TRP A 120 -9.03 1.53 -19.19
C TRP A 120 -8.99 0.09 -18.72
N ILE A 121 -7.87 -0.30 -18.11
CA ILE A 121 -7.62 -1.68 -17.68
C ILE A 121 -8.20 -1.86 -16.27
N PRO A 122 -9.20 -2.75 -16.08
CA PRO A 122 -9.68 -3.13 -14.77
C PRO A 122 -8.86 -4.27 -14.17
N GLY A 123 -8.99 -4.45 -12.85
CA GLY A 123 -8.44 -5.62 -12.18
C GLY A 123 -8.66 -5.57 -10.69
N THR A 124 -8.13 -6.59 -9.99
CA THR A 124 -8.21 -6.74 -8.54
C THR A 124 -6.85 -7.08 -7.95
N ASP A 125 -6.64 -6.70 -6.68
CA ASP A 125 -5.43 -7.00 -5.93
C ASP A 125 -5.66 -8.13 -4.94
N HIS A 126 -4.67 -9.04 -4.84
CA HIS A 126 -4.71 -10.18 -3.92
C HIS A 126 -4.61 -9.75 -2.44
N ALA A 127 -4.07 -8.56 -2.18
CA ALA A 127 -4.02 -7.92 -0.85
C ALA A 127 -3.48 -8.82 0.27
N ALA A 128 -2.36 -9.45 0.01
CA ALA A 128 -1.63 -10.42 0.84
C ALA A 128 -2.10 -10.57 2.31
N ILE A 129 -1.59 -9.74 3.24
CA ILE A 129 -1.93 -9.80 4.68
C ILE A 129 -3.43 -9.63 4.92
N SER A 130 -4.05 -8.66 4.24
CA SER A 130 -5.46 -8.33 4.47
C SER A 130 -6.41 -9.48 4.12
N THR A 131 -6.14 -10.17 3.01
CA THR A 131 -6.92 -11.33 2.58
C THR A 131 -6.66 -12.53 3.49
N GLU A 132 -5.39 -12.77 3.85
CA GLU A 132 -5.03 -13.84 4.78
C GLU A 132 -5.74 -13.70 6.13
N VAL A 133 -5.79 -12.48 6.71
CA VAL A 133 -6.52 -12.19 7.94
C VAL A 133 -8.02 -12.47 7.79
N LYS A 134 -8.63 -12.08 6.66
CA LYS A 134 -10.06 -12.32 6.41
C LYS A 134 -10.39 -13.80 6.32
N VAL A 135 -9.64 -14.56 5.53
CA VAL A 135 -9.83 -16.01 5.39
C VAL A 135 -9.55 -16.74 6.71
N THR A 136 -8.50 -16.33 7.44
CA THR A 136 -8.20 -16.90 8.76
C THR A 136 -9.34 -16.68 9.75
N ASN A 137 -9.96 -15.50 9.75
CA ASN A 137 -11.10 -15.20 10.62
C ASN A 137 -12.33 -16.02 10.22
N GLN A 138 -12.62 -16.17 8.93
CA GLN A 138 -13.68 -17.03 8.45
C GLN A 138 -13.47 -18.49 8.89
N LEU A 139 -12.26 -19.03 8.74
CA LEU A 139 -11.93 -20.39 9.21
C LEU A 139 -12.16 -20.54 10.72
N LYS A 140 -11.77 -19.54 11.54
CA LYS A 140 -12.05 -19.55 12.99
C LYS A 140 -13.54 -19.57 13.31
N GLU A 141 -14.37 -18.82 12.57
CA GLU A 141 -15.82 -18.83 12.72
C GLU A 141 -16.41 -20.19 12.35
N GLU A 142 -15.81 -20.90 11.39
CA GLU A 142 -16.15 -22.28 11.01
C GLU A 142 -15.60 -23.34 11.99
N GLY A 143 -14.77 -22.92 12.98
CA GLY A 143 -14.13 -23.83 13.93
C GLY A 143 -12.93 -24.59 13.38
N ILE A 144 -12.30 -24.10 12.30
CA ILE A 144 -11.17 -24.72 11.62
C ILE A 144 -9.87 -24.00 12.02
N ASP A 145 -8.87 -24.74 12.48
CA ASP A 145 -7.54 -24.18 12.71
C ASP A 145 -6.76 -24.15 11.38
N LYS A 146 -6.23 -22.96 11.04
CA LYS A 146 -5.40 -22.75 9.85
C LYS A 146 -4.22 -23.74 9.79
N LYS A 147 -3.58 -24.02 10.94
CA LYS A 147 -2.40 -24.90 11.01
C LYS A 147 -2.77 -26.36 10.72
N GLU A 148 -3.94 -26.82 11.18
CA GLU A 148 -4.45 -28.16 10.90
C GLU A 148 -4.81 -28.32 9.42
N LEU A 149 -5.31 -27.26 8.79
CA LEU A 149 -5.64 -27.27 7.35
C LEU A 149 -4.37 -27.35 6.48
N GLY A 150 -3.25 -26.83 6.97
CA GLY A 150 -1.99 -26.74 6.25
C GLY A 150 -1.99 -25.69 5.13
N ARG A 151 -0.80 -25.45 4.54
CA ARG A 151 -0.63 -24.41 3.51
C ARG A 151 -1.50 -24.64 2.28
N GLU A 152 -1.50 -25.86 1.73
CA GLU A 152 -2.26 -26.18 0.52
C GLU A 152 -3.77 -26.03 0.72
N GLY A 153 -4.28 -26.54 1.85
CA GLY A 153 -5.69 -26.40 2.20
C GLY A 153 -6.10 -24.93 2.40
N PHE A 154 -5.27 -24.15 3.07
CA PHE A 154 -5.49 -22.72 3.26
C PHE A 154 -5.48 -21.95 1.93
N LEU A 155 -4.52 -22.20 1.06
CA LEU A 155 -4.46 -21.58 -0.27
C LEU A 155 -5.68 -21.91 -1.11
N LYS A 156 -6.16 -23.15 -1.08
CA LYS A 156 -7.40 -23.55 -1.77
C LYS A 156 -8.58 -22.69 -1.29
N ARG A 157 -8.77 -22.52 0.03
CA ARG A 157 -9.84 -21.70 0.60
C ARG A 157 -9.68 -20.21 0.21
N THR A 158 -8.45 -19.74 0.10
CA THR A 158 -8.18 -18.35 -0.30
C THR A 158 -8.47 -18.12 -1.78
N TRP A 159 -8.21 -19.09 -2.65
CA TRP A 159 -8.63 -19.04 -4.05
C TRP A 159 -10.16 -19.06 -4.22
N GLU A 160 -10.89 -19.87 -3.43
CA GLU A 160 -12.36 -19.87 -3.38
C GLU A 160 -12.88 -18.48 -2.95
N TRP A 161 -12.28 -17.88 -1.94
CA TRP A 161 -12.54 -16.49 -1.50
C TRP A 161 -12.32 -15.47 -2.63
N LYS A 162 -11.21 -15.59 -3.37
CA LYS A 162 -10.90 -14.71 -4.52
C LYS A 162 -11.98 -14.81 -5.61
N GLU A 163 -12.44 -15.99 -5.94
CA GLU A 163 -13.49 -16.16 -6.96
C GLU A 163 -14.80 -15.48 -6.51
N GLU A 164 -15.20 -15.63 -5.26
CA GLU A 164 -16.41 -15.02 -4.72
C GLU A 164 -16.34 -13.49 -4.71
N TYR A 165 -15.29 -12.95 -4.08
CA TYR A 165 -15.19 -11.49 -3.86
C TYR A 165 -14.70 -10.74 -5.09
N GLY A 166 -13.82 -11.32 -5.90
CA GLY A 166 -13.41 -10.75 -7.19
C GLY A 166 -14.60 -10.60 -8.13
N GLY A 167 -15.42 -11.65 -8.27
CA GLY A 167 -16.64 -11.61 -9.06
C GLY A 167 -17.63 -10.55 -8.55
N THR A 168 -17.78 -10.43 -7.22
CA THR A 168 -18.65 -9.41 -6.59
C THR A 168 -18.17 -7.99 -6.91
N ILE A 169 -16.86 -7.72 -6.81
CA ILE A 169 -16.26 -6.42 -7.12
C ILE A 169 -16.53 -6.04 -8.58
N THR A 170 -16.28 -6.95 -9.51
CA THR A 170 -16.54 -6.74 -10.94
C THR A 170 -18.01 -6.40 -11.21
N GLN A 171 -18.95 -7.10 -10.57
CA GLN A 171 -20.38 -6.79 -10.70
C GLN A 171 -20.73 -5.42 -10.11
N GLN A 172 -20.12 -5.04 -8.99
CA GLN A 172 -20.34 -3.71 -8.39
C GLN A 172 -19.84 -2.59 -9.32
N LEU A 173 -18.66 -2.76 -9.94
CA LEU A 173 -18.12 -1.82 -10.90
C LEU A 173 -19.01 -1.69 -12.14
N LYS A 174 -19.54 -2.80 -12.67
CA LYS A 174 -20.50 -2.81 -13.78
C LYS A 174 -21.79 -2.06 -13.43
N LYS A 175 -22.32 -2.24 -12.22
CA LYS A 175 -23.51 -1.51 -11.75
C LYS A 175 -23.25 -0.02 -11.55
N LEU A 176 -22.02 0.37 -11.18
CA LEU A 176 -21.59 1.77 -11.15
C LEU A 176 -21.53 2.40 -12.54
N GLY A 177 -21.54 1.60 -13.61
CA GLY A 177 -21.50 2.06 -14.99
C GLY A 177 -20.09 2.33 -15.51
N THR A 178 -19.06 1.72 -14.93
CA THR A 178 -17.67 1.90 -15.35
C THR A 178 -17.43 1.38 -16.77
N SER A 179 -16.75 2.16 -17.62
CA SER A 179 -16.50 1.81 -19.01
C SER A 179 -15.12 1.19 -19.23
N CYS A 180 -14.80 0.19 -18.40
CA CYS A 180 -13.55 -0.56 -18.49
C CYS A 180 -13.54 -1.53 -19.66
N ASP A 181 -12.35 -1.86 -20.15
CA ASP A 181 -12.14 -2.96 -21.09
C ASP A 181 -12.15 -4.30 -20.33
N TRP A 182 -13.34 -4.91 -20.19
CA TRP A 182 -13.53 -6.14 -19.43
C TRP A 182 -12.88 -7.37 -20.06
N ASP A 183 -12.53 -7.33 -21.33
CA ASP A 183 -11.78 -8.38 -22.01
C ASP A 183 -10.30 -8.41 -21.53
N ARG A 184 -9.85 -7.33 -20.86
CA ARG A 184 -8.49 -7.15 -20.31
C ARG A 184 -8.47 -7.09 -18.78
N GLU A 185 -9.46 -7.68 -18.11
CA GLU A 185 -9.48 -7.76 -16.65
C GLU A 185 -8.28 -8.55 -16.14
N ARG A 186 -7.57 -8.02 -15.15
CA ARG A 186 -6.34 -8.59 -14.59
C ARG A 186 -6.46 -8.85 -13.09
N PHE A 187 -5.62 -9.73 -12.61
CA PHE A 187 -5.45 -10.00 -11.18
C PHE A 187 -3.96 -9.99 -10.85
N THR A 188 -3.57 -9.36 -9.73
CA THR A 188 -2.15 -9.21 -9.38
C THR A 188 -1.38 -10.52 -9.21
N MET A 189 -2.09 -11.66 -9.06
CA MET A 189 -1.51 -13.02 -9.04
C MET A 189 -1.90 -13.85 -10.28
N ASP A 190 -2.33 -13.25 -11.38
CA ASP A 190 -2.47 -13.98 -12.64
C ASP A 190 -1.09 -14.38 -13.19
N GLU A 191 -1.07 -15.31 -14.14
CA GLU A 191 0.17 -15.87 -14.68
C GLU A 191 1.12 -14.80 -15.22
N GLY A 192 0.61 -13.81 -15.98
CA GLY A 192 1.44 -12.75 -16.55
C GLY A 192 1.99 -11.78 -15.50
N CYS A 193 1.17 -11.40 -14.51
CA CYS A 193 1.63 -10.57 -13.41
C CYS A 193 2.62 -11.30 -12.50
N SER A 194 2.42 -12.60 -12.26
CA SER A 194 3.35 -13.43 -11.48
C SER A 194 4.70 -13.56 -12.17
N LYS A 195 4.72 -13.77 -13.49
CA LYS A 195 5.94 -13.77 -14.30
C LYS A 195 6.71 -12.46 -14.18
N ALA A 196 6.00 -11.33 -14.19
CA ALA A 196 6.61 -10.02 -14.00
C ALA A 196 7.23 -9.87 -12.60
N VAL A 197 6.57 -10.36 -11.56
CA VAL A 197 7.08 -10.32 -10.18
C VAL A 197 8.37 -11.13 -10.05
N GLU A 198 8.41 -12.32 -10.59
CA GLU A 198 9.62 -13.18 -10.57
C GLU A 198 10.78 -12.50 -11.32
N GLU A 199 10.52 -11.96 -12.50
CA GLU A 199 11.53 -11.25 -13.29
C GLU A 199 12.12 -10.06 -12.54
N VAL A 200 11.27 -9.25 -11.91
CA VAL A 200 11.71 -8.08 -11.13
C VAL A 200 12.55 -8.50 -9.93
N PHE A 201 12.12 -9.54 -9.19
CA PHE A 201 12.87 -10.01 -8.04
C PHE A 201 14.26 -10.49 -8.43
N ILE A 202 14.35 -11.36 -9.45
CA ILE A 202 15.62 -11.93 -9.91
C ILE A 202 16.55 -10.82 -10.42
N LYS A 203 16.04 -9.92 -11.25
CA LYS A 203 16.84 -8.82 -11.80
C LYS A 203 17.39 -7.90 -10.71
N LEU A 204 16.55 -7.46 -9.77
CA LEU A 204 17.00 -6.61 -8.66
C LEU A 204 17.97 -7.33 -7.72
N TYR A 205 17.86 -8.65 -7.57
CA TYR A 205 18.81 -9.45 -6.82
C TYR A 205 20.16 -9.54 -7.53
N GLU A 206 20.19 -9.84 -8.83
CA GLU A 206 21.39 -9.90 -9.65
C GLU A 206 22.12 -8.55 -9.71
N GLU A 207 21.38 -7.45 -9.75
CA GLU A 207 21.92 -6.08 -9.70
C GLU A 207 22.36 -5.66 -8.29
N GLY A 208 22.13 -6.49 -7.26
CA GLY A 208 22.53 -6.25 -5.88
C GLY A 208 21.64 -5.27 -5.11
N TYR A 209 20.46 -4.94 -5.63
CA TYR A 209 19.45 -4.14 -4.93
C TYR A 209 18.65 -4.98 -3.93
N ILE A 210 18.31 -6.22 -4.25
CA ILE A 210 17.68 -7.14 -3.29
C ILE A 210 18.77 -7.88 -2.50
N TYR A 211 18.61 -7.95 -1.20
CA TYR A 211 19.51 -8.68 -0.30
C TYR A 211 18.73 -9.28 0.87
N LYS A 212 19.28 -10.34 1.47
CA LYS A 212 18.80 -10.93 2.73
C LYS A 212 19.68 -10.45 3.87
N GLY A 213 19.10 -9.93 4.94
CA GLY A 213 19.85 -9.37 6.05
C GLY A 213 19.07 -9.32 7.36
N SER A 214 19.80 -9.29 8.49
CA SER A 214 19.23 -9.08 9.82
C SER A 214 19.11 -7.58 10.08
N ARG A 215 17.90 -7.13 10.34
CA ARG A 215 17.60 -5.74 10.71
C ARG A 215 16.46 -5.71 11.71
N ILE A 216 16.36 -4.62 12.44
CA ILE A 216 15.17 -4.36 13.24
C ILE A 216 14.01 -4.01 12.32
N ILE A 217 12.88 -4.67 12.51
CA ILE A 217 11.67 -4.53 11.71
C ILE A 217 10.46 -4.35 12.61
N ASN A 218 9.39 -3.79 12.07
CA ASN A 218 8.09 -3.80 12.72
C ASN A 218 7.49 -5.21 12.60
N TRP A 219 7.15 -5.82 13.73
CA TRP A 219 6.60 -7.17 13.81
C TRP A 219 5.22 -7.18 14.43
N CYS A 220 4.26 -7.84 13.79
CA CYS A 220 2.95 -8.07 14.38
C CYS A 220 2.91 -9.43 15.09
N PRO A 221 2.79 -9.48 16.44
CA PRO A 221 2.80 -10.74 17.17
C PRO A 221 1.54 -11.59 16.99
N VAL A 222 0.43 -10.98 16.55
CA VAL A 222 -0.83 -11.69 16.28
C VAL A 222 -0.83 -12.29 14.88
N CYS A 223 -0.44 -11.51 13.87
CA CYS A 223 -0.36 -11.99 12.49
C CYS A 223 0.92 -12.80 12.23
N LYS A 224 1.91 -12.69 13.12
CA LYS A 224 3.24 -13.32 13.05
C LYS A 224 3.97 -13.03 11.75
N THR A 225 3.97 -11.75 11.35
CA THR A 225 4.60 -11.27 10.12
C THR A 225 5.21 -9.89 10.30
N SER A 226 6.21 -9.59 9.49
CA SER A 226 6.79 -8.26 9.33
C SER A 226 5.78 -7.28 8.72
N LEU A 227 5.91 -6.02 9.11
CA LEU A 227 5.13 -4.90 8.59
C LEU A 227 6.07 -3.84 8.01
N SER A 228 5.64 -3.17 6.96
CA SER A 228 6.29 -1.93 6.52
C SER A 228 5.93 -0.78 7.47
N ASP A 229 6.76 0.28 7.52
CA ASP A 229 6.51 1.46 8.36
C ASP A 229 5.13 2.07 8.10
N ALA A 230 4.63 1.92 6.91
CA ALA A 230 3.37 2.49 6.48
C ALA A 230 2.14 1.64 6.91
N GLU A 231 2.32 0.38 7.31
CA GLU A 231 1.27 -0.49 7.89
C GLU A 231 1.15 -0.30 9.41
N VAL A 232 1.94 0.63 9.99
CA VAL A 232 1.92 0.97 11.41
C VAL A 232 1.18 2.28 11.60
N GLU A 233 0.01 2.22 12.22
CA GLU A 233 -0.74 3.39 12.67
C GLU A 233 -0.27 3.79 14.06
N HIS A 234 -0.21 5.09 14.35
CA HIS A 234 0.20 5.59 15.65
C HIS A 234 -1.02 6.13 16.41
N GLU A 235 -1.28 5.53 17.56
CA GLU A 235 -2.40 5.90 18.43
C GLU A 235 -1.88 6.44 19.75
N GLU A 236 -2.48 7.55 20.22
CA GLU A 236 -2.23 8.05 21.57
C GLU A 236 -2.79 7.07 22.60
N GLN A 237 -1.92 6.53 23.45
CA GLN A 237 -2.31 5.63 24.53
C GLN A 237 -1.82 6.14 25.88
N ALA A 238 -2.69 6.04 26.88
CA ALA A 238 -2.30 6.28 28.26
C ALA A 238 -1.37 5.15 28.74
N GLY A 239 -0.25 5.54 29.30
CA GLY A 239 0.76 4.63 29.82
C GLY A 239 1.49 5.28 31.00
N HIS A 240 2.69 4.82 31.26
CA HIS A 240 3.50 5.35 32.33
C HIS A 240 4.96 5.47 31.92
N PHE A 241 5.70 6.34 32.58
CA PHE A 241 7.15 6.23 32.74
C PHE A 241 7.47 5.51 34.06
N TRP A 242 8.18 4.40 33.94
CA TRP A 242 8.77 3.72 35.08
C TRP A 242 10.20 4.20 35.26
N HIS A 243 10.48 4.81 36.39
CA HIS A 243 11.80 5.32 36.77
C HIS A 243 12.55 4.24 37.56
N ILE A 244 13.67 3.79 37.02
CA ILE A 244 14.40 2.60 37.50
C ILE A 244 15.85 3.01 37.82
N LYS A 245 16.37 2.52 38.97
CA LYS A 245 17.78 2.70 39.38
C LYS A 245 18.66 1.65 38.71
N TYR A 246 19.71 2.09 38.04
CA TYR A 246 20.79 1.26 37.54
C TYR A 246 22.05 1.57 38.36
N PRO A 247 22.45 0.71 39.35
CA PRO A 247 23.61 0.96 40.21
C PRO A 247 24.91 1.04 39.40
N ILE A 248 25.74 2.05 39.66
CA ILE A 248 27.06 2.17 39.02
C ILE A 248 28.04 1.29 39.74
N VAL A 249 28.65 0.32 39.03
CA VAL A 249 29.55 -0.67 39.59
C VAL A 249 30.72 -0.01 40.30
N GLY A 250 30.99 -0.49 41.55
CA GLY A 250 32.09 0.03 42.37
C GLY A 250 31.85 1.40 43.03
N THR A 251 30.59 1.87 43.05
CA THR A 251 30.20 3.13 43.70
C THR A 251 28.87 2.98 44.45
N ASP A 252 28.52 3.96 45.30
CA ASP A 252 27.19 4.05 45.91
C ASP A 252 26.20 4.86 45.04
N ARG A 253 26.58 5.24 43.81
CA ARG A 253 25.77 6.02 42.87
C ARG A 253 24.94 5.09 41.98
N PHE A 254 23.86 5.64 41.43
CA PHE A 254 23.05 4.99 40.40
C PHE A 254 22.69 5.98 39.28
N LEU A 255 22.37 5.46 38.11
CA LEU A 255 21.67 6.19 37.07
C LEU A 255 20.18 5.94 37.19
N GLU A 256 19.38 6.98 37.06
CA GLU A 256 17.93 6.88 36.96
C GLU A 256 17.53 6.86 35.49
N ILE A 257 16.83 5.82 35.08
CA ILE A 257 16.34 5.60 33.71
C ILE A 257 14.81 5.63 33.73
N ALA A 258 14.21 6.44 32.87
CA ALA A 258 12.77 6.45 32.65
C ALA A 258 12.44 5.67 31.35
N THR A 259 11.55 4.69 31.45
CA THR A 259 11.13 3.88 30.30
C THR A 259 9.63 3.69 30.27
N THR A 260 9.04 3.62 29.06
CA THR A 260 7.65 3.22 28.84
C THR A 260 7.49 1.71 28.64
N ARG A 261 8.62 0.98 28.54
CA ARG A 261 8.66 -0.46 28.23
C ARG A 261 9.61 -1.20 29.16
N PRO A 262 9.25 -1.34 30.46
CA PRO A 262 10.12 -2.03 31.43
C PRO A 262 10.36 -3.51 31.10
N GLU A 263 9.45 -4.17 30.35
CA GLU A 263 9.63 -5.56 29.93
C GLU A 263 10.86 -5.76 29.03
N THR A 264 11.25 -4.75 28.24
CA THR A 264 12.41 -4.88 27.33
C THR A 264 13.75 -4.69 28.04
N MET A 265 13.75 -4.21 29.29
CA MET A 265 15.00 -3.97 30.05
C MET A 265 15.88 -5.22 30.21
N LEU A 266 15.26 -6.41 30.20
CA LEU A 266 16.00 -7.67 30.28
C LEU A 266 17.02 -7.86 29.14
N GLY A 267 16.80 -7.18 28.01
CA GLY A 267 17.67 -7.13 26.83
C GLY A 267 18.56 -5.90 26.74
N ASP A 268 18.67 -5.07 27.80
CA ASP A 268 19.53 -3.89 27.78
C ASP A 268 21.00 -4.27 27.65
N THR A 269 21.72 -3.54 26.83
CA THR A 269 23.15 -3.81 26.55
C THR A 269 24.05 -2.61 26.82
N ALA A 270 23.49 -1.43 27.05
CA ALA A 270 24.19 -0.23 27.50
C ALA A 270 23.21 0.78 28.11
N ILE A 271 23.76 1.77 28.79
CA ILE A 271 23.11 3.05 29.06
C ILE A 271 23.82 4.13 28.26
N ALA A 272 23.07 4.94 27.49
CA ALA A 272 23.62 6.07 26.75
C ALA A 272 23.37 7.38 27.49
N VAL A 273 24.35 8.29 27.44
CA VAL A 273 24.29 9.67 27.95
C VAL A 273 24.80 10.63 26.89
N HIS A 274 24.39 11.89 26.92
CA HIS A 274 24.89 12.86 25.96
C HIS A 274 26.38 13.20 26.25
N PRO A 275 27.28 13.26 25.25
CA PRO A 275 28.72 13.54 25.45
C PRO A 275 29.01 14.85 26.17
N ASP A 276 28.16 15.88 25.96
CA ASP A 276 28.31 17.23 26.53
C ASP A 276 27.49 17.42 27.80
N ASP A 277 26.96 16.35 28.42
CA ASP A 277 26.24 16.43 29.68
C ASP A 277 27.20 16.32 30.88
N ASP A 278 27.40 17.45 31.55
CA ASP A 278 28.31 17.53 32.68
C ASP A 278 27.91 16.64 33.87
N ARG A 279 26.65 16.23 33.97
CA ARG A 279 26.13 15.35 35.03
C ARG A 279 26.75 13.94 34.97
N TYR A 280 27.16 13.50 33.77
CA TYR A 280 27.51 12.12 33.48
C TYR A 280 28.95 11.93 32.95
N LYS A 281 29.69 13.00 32.67
CA LYS A 281 31.05 12.92 32.09
C LYS A 281 32.01 12.04 32.88
N ASP A 282 31.88 12.01 34.22
CA ASP A 282 32.77 11.24 35.10
C ASP A 282 32.48 9.73 35.15
N ILE A 283 31.35 9.31 34.56
CA ILE A 283 30.91 7.90 34.57
C ILE A 283 30.90 7.25 33.18
N VAL A 284 31.08 7.99 32.12
CA VAL A 284 31.25 7.41 30.77
C VAL A 284 32.40 6.42 30.76
N GLY A 285 32.18 5.24 30.19
CA GLY A 285 33.14 4.13 30.16
C GLY A 285 33.13 3.25 31.42
N LYS A 286 32.37 3.59 32.47
CA LYS A 286 32.09 2.68 33.60
C LYS A 286 30.92 1.77 33.27
N ASN A 287 30.68 0.77 34.12
CA ASN A 287 29.54 -0.14 33.99
C ASN A 287 28.44 0.19 35.02
N VAL A 288 27.22 -0.15 34.65
CA VAL A 288 26.09 -0.26 35.58
C VAL A 288 25.68 -1.72 35.73
N LEU A 289 25.08 -2.05 36.85
CA LEU A 289 24.45 -3.35 37.05
C LEU A 289 23.02 -3.27 36.52
N LEU A 290 22.69 -4.13 35.55
CA LEU A 290 21.33 -4.27 35.02
C LEU A 290 20.46 -4.94 36.12
N PRO A 291 19.43 -4.24 36.63
CA PRO A 291 18.57 -4.79 37.67
C PRO A 291 17.89 -6.10 37.23
N LEU A 292 17.59 -6.96 38.17
CA LEU A 292 16.97 -8.30 38.02
C LEU A 292 17.81 -9.31 37.25
N VAL A 293 18.62 -8.88 36.28
CA VAL A 293 19.52 -9.75 35.49
C VAL A 293 20.88 -9.90 36.12
N ASN A 294 21.30 -8.92 36.93
CA ASN A 294 22.61 -8.87 37.60
C ASN A 294 23.81 -8.95 36.63
N LYS A 295 23.68 -8.39 35.44
CA LYS A 295 24.72 -8.31 34.42
C LYS A 295 25.28 -6.89 34.37
N GLU A 296 26.59 -6.76 34.22
CA GLU A 296 27.23 -5.47 33.97
C GLU A 296 27.06 -5.06 32.52
N ILE A 297 26.62 -3.81 32.28
CA ILE A 297 26.51 -3.19 30.98
C ILE A 297 27.20 -1.82 30.98
N PRO A 298 27.84 -1.39 29.85
CA PRO A 298 28.62 -0.16 29.82
C PRO A 298 27.73 1.10 29.74
N ILE A 299 28.30 2.21 30.24
CA ILE A 299 27.81 3.56 30.00
C ILE A 299 28.54 4.13 28.79
N VAL A 300 27.81 4.45 27.71
CA VAL A 300 28.35 5.00 26.46
C VAL A 300 27.93 6.47 26.27
N ALA A 301 28.73 7.22 25.56
CA ALA A 301 28.39 8.60 25.18
C ALA A 301 27.89 8.65 23.72
N ASP A 302 26.66 9.11 23.50
CA ASP A 302 26.09 9.21 22.15
C ASP A 302 25.24 10.49 22.01
N TYR A 303 25.39 11.19 20.88
CA TYR A 303 24.63 12.39 20.54
C TYR A 303 23.15 12.14 20.28
N TYR A 304 22.71 10.90 20.19
CA TYR A 304 21.30 10.52 20.14
C TYR A 304 20.53 10.96 21.39
N VAL A 305 21.18 10.99 22.56
CA VAL A 305 20.52 11.33 23.82
C VAL A 305 20.24 12.83 23.92
N ASP A 306 18.99 13.18 24.15
CA ASP A 306 18.62 14.55 24.51
C ASP A 306 18.84 14.78 26.00
N LYS A 307 19.84 15.60 26.35
CA LYS A 307 20.21 15.89 27.75
C LYS A 307 19.15 16.69 28.53
N GLU A 308 18.24 17.37 27.83
CA GLU A 308 17.15 18.16 28.42
C GLU A 308 15.86 17.33 28.59
N PHE A 309 15.79 16.12 28.01
CA PHE A 309 14.62 15.25 28.10
C PHE A 309 14.77 14.21 29.20
N GLY A 310 13.76 14.09 30.06
CA GLY A 310 13.70 13.09 31.13
C GLY A 310 14.89 13.18 32.09
N THR A 311 15.58 12.08 32.27
CA THR A 311 16.78 11.98 33.13
C THR A 311 18.06 12.38 32.41
N GLY A 312 18.04 12.50 31.07
CA GLY A 312 19.25 12.67 30.25
C GLY A 312 20.11 11.42 30.11
N ALA A 313 19.58 10.27 30.56
CA ALA A 313 20.19 8.96 30.39
C ALA A 313 19.15 7.98 29.84
N VAL A 314 19.52 7.22 28.81
CA VAL A 314 18.62 6.32 28.09
C VAL A 314 19.17 4.89 28.11
N LYS A 315 18.31 3.92 28.42
CA LYS A 315 18.66 2.50 28.27
C LYS A 315 18.76 2.17 26.77
N ILE A 316 19.68 1.33 26.39
CA ILE A 316 19.88 0.89 25.01
C ILE A 316 19.58 -0.59 24.88
N THR A 317 18.50 -0.88 24.14
CA THR A 317 18.01 -2.23 23.87
C THR A 317 17.97 -2.47 22.36
N PRO A 318 19.09 -2.75 21.70
CA PRO A 318 19.20 -2.77 20.24
C PRO A 318 18.22 -3.70 19.53
N ALA A 319 17.78 -4.77 20.20
CA ALA A 319 16.85 -5.74 19.63
C ALA A 319 15.37 -5.31 19.68
N HIS A 320 15.02 -4.22 20.41
CA HIS A 320 13.62 -3.85 20.68
C HIS A 320 13.28 -2.37 20.46
N ASP A 321 14.22 -1.57 19.93
CA ASP A 321 14.00 -0.18 19.55
C ASP A 321 14.86 0.18 18.33
N PRO A 322 14.28 0.78 17.25
CA PRO A 322 15.02 1.14 16.05
C PRO A 322 16.16 2.15 16.27
N ASN A 323 15.99 3.10 17.21
CA ASN A 323 17.01 4.08 17.52
C ASN A 323 18.14 3.45 18.34
N ASP A 324 17.78 2.60 19.31
CA ASP A 324 18.74 1.83 20.10
C ASP A 324 19.56 0.88 19.23
N PHE A 325 18.95 0.31 18.18
CA PHE A 325 19.65 -0.50 17.19
C PHE A 325 20.77 0.28 16.48
N GLU A 326 20.52 1.52 16.08
CA GLU A 326 21.53 2.37 15.46
C GLU A 326 22.63 2.80 16.46
N VAL A 327 22.25 3.09 17.70
CA VAL A 327 23.24 3.31 18.80
C VAL A 327 24.07 2.03 19.00
N GLY A 328 23.41 0.87 19.05
CA GLY A 328 24.06 -0.43 19.18
C GLY A 328 25.12 -0.68 18.11
N LYS A 329 24.82 -0.37 16.85
CA LYS A 329 25.79 -0.46 15.75
C LYS A 329 26.99 0.48 15.91
N ARG A 330 26.75 1.74 16.29
CA ARG A 330 27.84 2.72 16.48
C ARG A 330 28.80 2.31 17.59
N HIS A 331 28.27 1.68 18.63
CA HIS A 331 29.04 1.25 19.81
C HIS A 331 29.38 -0.24 19.84
N ASN A 332 29.03 -0.98 18.77
CA ASN A 332 29.26 -2.44 18.66
C ASN A 332 28.67 -3.20 19.85
N LEU A 333 27.44 -2.86 20.25
CA LEU A 333 26.74 -3.50 21.37
C LEU A 333 26.08 -4.82 20.95
N PRO A 334 25.92 -5.79 21.85
CA PRO A 334 25.19 -7.03 21.56
C PRO A 334 23.70 -6.77 21.29
N GLU A 335 23.12 -7.56 20.42
CA GLU A 335 21.68 -7.54 20.11
C GLU A 335 21.01 -8.71 20.87
N ILE A 336 20.34 -8.42 21.99
CA ILE A 336 19.70 -9.44 22.83
C ILE A 336 18.18 -9.36 22.63
N ASN A 337 17.64 -10.24 21.79
CA ASN A 337 16.20 -10.40 21.65
C ASN A 337 15.63 -11.18 22.82
N ILE A 338 14.62 -10.63 23.50
CA ILE A 338 13.97 -11.23 24.67
C ILE A 338 12.54 -11.73 24.39
N MET A 339 12.05 -11.61 23.16
CA MET A 339 10.68 -11.97 22.79
C MET A 339 10.64 -13.04 21.71
N ASN A 340 9.65 -13.91 21.82
CA ASN A 340 9.22 -14.82 20.76
C ASN A 340 8.34 -14.09 19.73
N ASP A 341 8.01 -14.78 18.63
CA ASP A 341 7.19 -14.25 17.55
C ASP A 341 5.76 -13.84 17.94
N ASP A 342 5.26 -14.37 19.06
CA ASP A 342 3.95 -14.02 19.64
C ASP A 342 4.05 -13.02 20.79
N ALA A 343 5.22 -12.39 20.94
CA ALA A 343 5.54 -11.44 21.98
C ALA A 343 5.46 -12.02 23.41
N THR A 344 5.54 -13.34 23.57
CA THR A 344 5.87 -13.95 24.85
C THR A 344 7.37 -13.81 25.12
N ILE A 345 7.76 -13.71 26.38
CA ILE A 345 9.17 -13.61 26.78
C ILE A 345 9.87 -14.95 26.46
N ASN A 346 11.01 -14.88 25.79
CA ASN A 346 11.82 -16.06 25.46
C ASN A 346 12.77 -16.47 26.57
N GLU A 347 13.69 -17.43 26.31
CA GLU A 347 14.65 -17.98 27.26
C GLU A 347 15.62 -16.95 27.87
N HIS A 348 15.85 -15.82 27.18
CA HIS A 348 16.70 -14.73 27.71
C HIS A 348 16.02 -13.93 28.84
N GLY A 349 14.72 -14.09 29.02
CA GLY A 349 13.93 -13.41 30.06
C GLY A 349 13.99 -14.08 31.43
N GLY A 350 14.76 -15.18 31.61
CA GLY A 350 14.95 -15.88 32.89
C GLY A 350 13.61 -16.34 33.48
N LYS A 351 13.29 -15.91 34.71
CA LYS A 351 12.05 -16.32 35.39
C LYS A 351 10.75 -15.85 34.74
N TYR A 352 10.82 -14.90 33.81
CA TYR A 352 9.65 -14.38 33.06
C TYR A 352 9.40 -15.13 31.76
N THR A 353 10.22 -16.13 31.43
CA THR A 353 10.08 -16.93 30.20
C THR A 353 8.68 -17.52 30.06
N GLY A 354 8.08 -17.36 28.87
CA GLY A 354 6.75 -17.85 28.54
C GLY A 354 5.59 -16.90 28.93
N MET A 355 5.86 -15.84 29.69
CA MET A 355 4.84 -14.85 30.02
C MET A 355 4.53 -13.97 28.80
N ASP A 356 3.25 -13.57 28.64
CA ASP A 356 2.89 -12.48 27.74
C ASP A 356 3.62 -11.19 28.11
N ARG A 357 4.01 -10.38 27.13
CA ARG A 357 4.76 -9.13 27.34
C ARG A 357 4.17 -8.20 28.39
N TYR A 358 2.84 -8.07 28.47
CA TYR A 358 2.17 -7.19 29.43
C TYR A 358 2.07 -7.81 30.82
N GLU A 359 1.96 -9.13 30.92
CA GLU A 359 2.05 -9.85 32.19
C GLU A 359 3.48 -9.81 32.74
N ALA A 360 4.48 -10.03 31.88
CA ALA A 360 5.88 -9.86 32.22
C ALA A 360 6.20 -8.44 32.69
N ARG A 361 5.67 -7.40 32.03
CA ARG A 361 5.80 -6.00 32.45
C ARG A 361 5.34 -5.81 33.90
N LYS A 362 4.15 -6.33 34.24
CA LYS A 362 3.60 -6.23 35.60
C LYS A 362 4.49 -6.95 36.62
N ALA A 363 4.94 -8.15 36.30
CA ALA A 363 5.80 -8.95 37.17
C ALA A 363 7.18 -8.29 37.38
N ILE A 364 7.79 -7.77 36.32
CA ILE A 364 9.06 -7.03 36.35
C ILE A 364 8.95 -5.78 37.22
N VAL A 365 7.89 -4.99 37.07
CA VAL A 365 7.68 -3.79 37.89
C VAL A 365 7.51 -4.14 39.35
N ALA A 366 6.77 -5.20 39.70
CA ALA A 366 6.62 -5.65 41.06
C ALA A 366 7.97 -6.10 41.68
N ASP A 367 8.78 -6.84 40.93
CA ASP A 367 10.11 -7.27 41.37
C ASP A 367 11.09 -6.09 41.53
N LEU A 368 11.00 -5.07 40.66
CA LEU A 368 11.80 -3.85 40.80
C LEU A 368 11.43 -3.06 42.06
N GLU A 369 10.15 -3.03 42.40
CA GLU A 369 9.65 -2.40 43.63
C GLU A 369 10.12 -3.17 44.85
N GLU A 370 9.95 -4.51 44.90
CA GLU A 370 10.38 -5.38 46.00
C GLU A 370 11.88 -5.26 46.28
N GLN A 371 12.69 -5.19 45.18
CA GLN A 371 14.16 -5.09 45.32
C GLN A 371 14.66 -3.64 45.49
N GLY A 372 13.76 -2.64 45.52
CA GLY A 372 14.11 -1.25 45.75
C GLY A 372 14.75 -0.54 44.55
N TYR A 373 14.64 -1.09 43.35
CA TYR A 373 15.10 -0.47 42.09
C TYR A 373 14.08 0.48 41.49
N LEU A 374 12.78 0.35 41.75
CA LEU A 374 11.75 1.28 41.29
C LEU A 374 11.83 2.58 42.09
N VAL A 375 11.97 3.73 41.41
CA VAL A 375 12.00 5.07 42.02
C VAL A 375 10.61 5.64 42.14
N LYS A 376 9.90 5.71 41.01
CA LYS A 376 8.52 6.21 40.87
C LYS A 376 7.88 5.70 39.59
N ILE A 377 6.56 5.80 39.57
CA ILE A 377 5.75 5.65 38.35
C ILE A 377 5.11 6.99 38.06
N GLU A 378 5.21 7.46 36.82
CA GLU A 378 4.68 8.74 36.38
C GLU A 378 3.73 8.52 35.20
N ASP A 379 2.51 9.06 35.28
CA ASP A 379 1.55 8.95 34.19
C ASP A 379 2.07 9.66 32.95
N HIS A 380 1.99 8.98 31.82
CA HIS A 380 2.49 9.49 30.55
C HIS A 380 1.61 9.02 29.40
N THR A 381 1.29 9.93 28.49
CA THR A 381 0.59 9.61 27.24
C THR A 381 1.60 9.65 26.11
N HIS A 382 1.65 8.59 25.32
CA HIS A 382 2.59 8.47 24.20
C HIS A 382 1.97 7.78 22.99
N ASN A 383 2.54 8.02 21.83
CA ASN A 383 2.13 7.37 20.61
C ASN A 383 2.65 5.94 20.55
N VAL A 384 1.76 4.99 20.38
CA VAL A 384 2.06 3.57 20.25
C VAL A 384 1.76 3.13 18.84
N GLY A 385 2.72 2.45 18.20
CA GLY A 385 2.51 1.85 16.88
C GLY A 385 1.59 0.64 16.96
N THR A 386 0.54 0.62 16.16
CA THR A 386 -0.40 -0.49 16.03
C THR A 386 -0.50 -0.96 14.58
N HIS A 387 -0.77 -2.24 14.38
CA HIS A 387 -0.98 -2.79 13.05
C HIS A 387 -2.35 -2.38 12.50
N ASP A 388 -2.41 -1.74 11.35
CA ASP A 388 -3.63 -1.20 10.72
C ASP A 388 -4.74 -2.23 10.44
N ARG A 389 -4.44 -3.55 10.49
CA ARG A 389 -5.40 -4.64 10.19
C ARG A 389 -5.95 -5.34 11.42
N CYS A 390 -5.14 -5.55 12.45
CA CYS A 390 -5.56 -6.28 13.65
C CYS A 390 -5.49 -5.42 14.92
N HIS A 391 -5.08 -4.14 14.82
CA HIS A 391 -4.97 -3.16 15.89
C HIS A 391 -4.10 -3.61 17.09
N THR A 392 -3.21 -4.57 16.85
CA THR A 392 -2.28 -5.05 17.87
C THR A 392 -1.07 -4.13 17.91
N THR A 393 -0.58 -3.83 19.12
CA THR A 393 0.68 -3.10 19.31
C THR A 393 1.82 -3.85 18.63
N VAL A 394 2.53 -3.14 17.77
CA VAL A 394 3.68 -3.66 17.00
C VAL A 394 4.89 -3.81 17.91
N GLU A 395 5.66 -4.87 17.70
CA GLU A 395 6.95 -5.09 18.37
C GLU A 395 8.11 -4.87 17.40
N PRO A 396 9.01 -3.93 17.68
CA PRO A 396 10.29 -3.89 16.99
C PRO A 396 11.12 -5.14 17.35
N LEU A 397 11.47 -5.96 16.36
CA LEU A 397 12.27 -7.18 16.53
C LEU A 397 13.36 -7.27 15.47
N ILE A 398 14.52 -7.80 15.86
CA ILE A 398 15.57 -8.14 14.89
C ILE A 398 15.22 -9.48 14.25
N LYS A 399 15.09 -9.46 12.92
CA LYS A 399 14.84 -10.68 12.14
C LYS A 399 15.59 -10.63 10.82
N GLN A 400 15.95 -11.80 10.32
CA GLN A 400 16.48 -11.95 8.97
C GLN A 400 15.33 -11.86 7.96
N GLN A 401 15.40 -10.89 7.06
CA GLN A 401 14.35 -10.58 6.08
C GLN A 401 14.97 -10.24 4.71
N TRP A 402 14.14 -10.23 3.67
CA TRP A 402 14.52 -9.74 2.36
C TRP A 402 14.22 -8.24 2.25
N PHE A 403 15.18 -7.49 1.72
CA PHE A 403 15.11 -6.03 1.58
C PHE A 403 15.46 -5.58 0.18
N VAL A 404 14.89 -4.44 -0.22
CA VAL A 404 15.30 -3.67 -1.42
C VAL A 404 16.05 -2.42 -0.96
N LYS A 405 17.26 -2.20 -1.49
CA LYS A 405 18.00 -0.95 -1.34
C LYS A 405 17.31 0.15 -2.13
N MET A 406 16.83 1.17 -1.46
CA MET A 406 15.96 2.16 -2.08
C MET A 406 16.65 3.45 -2.54
N GLU A 407 17.80 3.79 -1.97
CA GLU A 407 18.45 5.08 -2.19
C GLU A 407 18.71 5.39 -3.68
N GLU A 408 19.31 4.47 -4.42
CA GLU A 408 19.59 4.65 -5.85
C GLU A 408 18.31 4.58 -6.70
N LEU A 409 17.37 3.72 -6.35
CA LEU A 409 16.10 3.56 -7.06
C LEU A 409 15.19 4.80 -6.91
N ALA A 410 15.33 5.56 -5.82
CA ALA A 410 14.58 6.79 -5.60
C ALA A 410 15.02 7.97 -6.47
N LYS A 411 16.29 8.01 -6.90
CA LYS A 411 16.86 9.16 -7.65
C LYS A 411 16.12 9.47 -8.95
N PRO A 412 15.84 8.49 -9.84
CA PRO A 412 15.06 8.74 -11.05
C PRO A 412 13.65 9.24 -10.75
N ALA A 413 13.00 8.71 -9.70
CA ALA A 413 11.66 9.13 -9.28
C ALA A 413 11.63 10.59 -8.82
N ILE A 414 12.61 11.03 -8.04
CA ILE A 414 12.78 12.44 -7.64
C ILE A 414 13.00 13.32 -8.87
N ASN A 415 13.84 12.87 -9.80
CA ASN A 415 14.14 13.62 -11.01
C ASN A 415 12.92 13.78 -11.94
N ALA A 416 12.10 12.77 -12.08
CA ALA A 416 10.88 12.80 -12.90
C ALA A 416 9.92 13.92 -12.49
N LEU A 417 9.74 14.14 -11.17
CA LEU A 417 8.96 15.27 -10.69
C LEU A 417 9.65 16.61 -10.97
N LYS A 418 10.94 16.72 -10.70
CA LYS A 418 11.71 17.97 -10.90
C LYS A 418 11.77 18.41 -12.37
N THR A 419 11.78 17.47 -13.30
CA THR A 419 11.78 17.75 -14.76
C THR A 419 10.38 17.97 -15.34
N GLY A 420 9.33 17.65 -14.58
CA GLY A 420 7.94 17.72 -15.04
C GLY A 420 7.52 16.55 -15.92
N GLU A 421 8.29 15.47 -15.98
CA GLU A 421 7.90 14.19 -16.58
C GLU A 421 6.74 13.56 -15.83
N LEU A 422 6.75 13.71 -14.49
CA LEU A 422 5.67 13.36 -13.58
C LEU A 422 5.07 14.63 -12.96
N LYS A 423 3.73 14.71 -12.84
CA LYS A 423 3.01 15.83 -12.24
C LYS A 423 1.91 15.36 -11.31
N PHE A 424 1.75 16.03 -10.17
CA PHE A 424 0.59 15.83 -9.30
C PHE A 424 -0.48 16.90 -9.54
N VAL A 425 -1.73 16.48 -9.48
CA VAL A 425 -2.90 17.37 -9.50
C VAL A 425 -3.75 17.05 -8.27
N PRO A 426 -3.82 17.94 -7.28
CA PRO A 426 -3.15 19.25 -7.20
C PRO A 426 -1.65 19.15 -6.84
N GLU A 427 -0.88 20.13 -7.27
CA GLU A 427 0.57 20.25 -7.12
C GLU A 427 1.06 20.20 -5.64
N ARG A 428 0.20 20.56 -4.68
CA ARG A 428 0.57 20.51 -3.25
C ARG A 428 1.08 19.15 -2.76
N PHE A 429 0.73 18.06 -3.46
CA PHE A 429 1.17 16.69 -3.13
C PHE A 429 2.60 16.39 -3.57
N ASP A 430 3.22 17.24 -4.39
CA ASP A 430 4.65 17.14 -4.75
C ASP A 430 5.53 17.10 -3.50
N LYS A 431 5.18 17.91 -2.49
CA LYS A 431 5.94 17.98 -1.23
C LYS A 431 5.89 16.67 -0.44
N ILE A 432 4.73 16.01 -0.44
CA ILE A 432 4.57 14.72 0.25
C ILE A 432 5.37 13.65 -0.47
N TYR A 433 5.27 13.61 -1.80
CA TYR A 433 6.01 12.67 -2.63
C TYR A 433 7.53 12.83 -2.45
N LEU A 434 8.06 14.05 -2.54
CA LEU A 434 9.49 14.32 -2.33
C LEU A 434 9.94 14.00 -0.92
N HIS A 435 9.16 14.36 0.10
CA HIS A 435 9.51 14.08 1.49
C HIS A 435 9.75 12.58 1.74
N TRP A 436 8.89 11.72 1.21
CA TRP A 436 9.04 10.27 1.33
C TRP A 436 10.26 9.73 0.56
N LEU A 437 10.53 10.23 -0.63
CA LEU A 437 11.67 9.79 -1.45
C LEU A 437 13.01 10.28 -0.90
N GLU A 438 13.08 11.50 -0.37
CA GLU A 438 14.30 12.07 0.19
C GLU A 438 14.67 11.44 1.55
N ASN A 439 13.71 10.83 2.24
CA ASN A 439 13.91 10.13 3.52
C ASN A 439 13.70 8.61 3.40
N ILE A 440 13.78 8.06 2.19
CA ILE A 440 13.45 6.67 1.95
C ILE A 440 14.47 5.74 2.62
N ARG A 441 13.98 4.66 3.23
CA ARG A 441 14.78 3.59 3.83
C ARG A 441 14.64 2.32 3.01
N ASP A 442 15.54 1.36 3.25
CA ASP A 442 15.45 0.04 2.64
C ASP A 442 14.09 -0.60 2.96
N TRP A 443 13.46 -1.14 1.94
CA TRP A 443 12.12 -1.70 2.02
C TRP A 443 12.16 -3.19 2.35
N CYS A 444 11.59 -3.60 3.48
CA CYS A 444 11.37 -5.00 3.83
C CYS A 444 10.25 -5.57 2.96
N ILE A 445 10.59 -6.55 2.11
CA ILE A 445 9.67 -7.12 1.12
C ILE A 445 9.16 -8.53 1.47
N SER A 446 9.71 -9.20 2.45
CA SER A 446 9.26 -10.54 2.86
C SER A 446 8.14 -10.49 3.89
N ARG A 447 7.18 -11.41 3.79
CA ARG A 447 6.05 -11.58 4.70
C ARG A 447 5.89 -13.05 5.05
N GLN A 448 5.70 -13.34 6.33
CA GLN A 448 5.56 -14.70 6.88
C GLN A 448 4.09 -15.15 6.80
N ILE A 449 3.52 -15.09 5.62
CA ILE A 449 2.14 -15.47 5.30
C ILE A 449 2.14 -16.48 4.14
N TRP A 450 1.02 -17.15 3.92
CA TRP A 450 0.91 -18.15 2.86
C TRP A 450 0.32 -17.59 1.56
N TRP A 451 -0.53 -16.57 1.66
CA TRP A 451 -1.17 -15.95 0.51
C TRP A 451 -0.35 -14.81 -0.08
N GLY A 452 0.13 -14.99 -1.30
CA GLY A 452 0.93 -14.02 -2.04
C GLY A 452 1.93 -14.69 -2.98
N HIS A 453 2.75 -13.87 -3.64
CA HIS A 453 3.85 -14.34 -4.49
C HIS A 453 4.97 -14.91 -3.62
N ARG A 454 5.23 -16.19 -3.73
CA ARG A 454 6.30 -16.85 -2.99
C ARG A 454 7.66 -16.38 -3.47
N ILE A 455 8.57 -16.12 -2.54
CA ILE A 455 9.92 -15.64 -2.86
C ILE A 455 10.67 -16.70 -3.68
N PRO A 456 11.27 -16.35 -4.85
CA PRO A 456 11.94 -17.29 -5.74
C PRO A 456 13.40 -17.56 -5.28
N ALA A 457 13.56 -17.95 -4.02
CA ALA A 457 14.83 -18.35 -3.42
C ALA A 457 14.74 -19.78 -2.90
N TYR A 458 15.74 -20.59 -3.20
CA TYR A 458 15.77 -22.02 -2.91
C TYR A 458 16.98 -22.34 -2.04
N TYR A 459 16.75 -22.81 -0.82
CA TYR A 459 17.78 -23.19 0.14
C TYR A 459 18.20 -24.63 -0.08
N CYS A 460 19.49 -24.85 -0.18
CA CYS A 460 20.06 -26.20 -0.21
C CYS A 460 19.90 -26.88 1.14
N ASP A 461 19.27 -28.04 1.16
CA ASP A 461 18.98 -28.77 2.42
C ASP A 461 20.24 -29.29 3.12
N GLU A 462 21.40 -29.39 2.42
CA GLU A 462 22.67 -29.83 3.02
C GLU A 462 23.56 -28.70 3.50
N CYS A 463 23.80 -27.66 2.69
CA CYS A 463 24.73 -26.59 3.06
C CYS A 463 24.07 -25.32 3.59
N GLY A 464 22.74 -25.18 3.44
CA GLY A 464 21.99 -24.02 3.89
C GLY A 464 22.17 -22.75 3.00
N GLU A 465 23.04 -22.81 2.00
CA GLU A 465 23.18 -21.72 1.02
C GLU A 465 21.96 -21.65 0.11
N PHE A 466 21.61 -20.46 -0.38
CA PHE A 466 20.45 -20.29 -1.24
C PHE A 466 20.82 -19.85 -2.67
N VAL A 467 19.93 -20.17 -3.59
CA VAL A 467 19.99 -19.76 -5.00
C VAL A 467 18.70 -19.02 -5.33
N VAL A 468 18.80 -17.85 -5.97
CA VAL A 468 17.65 -17.13 -6.51
C VAL A 468 17.48 -17.55 -7.97
N ALA A 469 16.32 -18.11 -8.31
CA ALA A 469 16.04 -18.63 -9.66
C ALA A 469 14.52 -18.67 -9.92
N ARG A 470 14.11 -18.71 -11.22
CA ARG A 470 12.69 -18.88 -11.60
C ARG A 470 12.16 -20.25 -11.23
N GLU A 471 12.98 -21.25 -11.43
CA GLU A 471 12.66 -22.63 -11.15
C GLU A 471 13.64 -23.21 -10.12
N MET A 472 13.22 -24.26 -9.43
CA MET A 472 14.08 -24.96 -8.46
C MET A 472 15.34 -25.49 -9.18
N PRO A 473 16.54 -25.15 -8.67
CA PRO A 473 17.79 -25.62 -9.26
C PRO A 473 17.89 -27.17 -9.21
N GLU A 474 18.45 -27.77 -10.24
CA GLU A 474 18.69 -29.22 -10.24
C GLU A 474 19.85 -29.61 -9.29
N VAL A 475 20.85 -28.75 -9.16
CA VAL A 475 22.08 -29.02 -8.40
C VAL A 475 22.56 -27.75 -7.68
N CYS A 476 22.91 -27.88 -6.42
CA CYS A 476 23.50 -26.79 -5.63
C CYS A 476 24.91 -26.42 -6.16
N PRO A 477 25.15 -25.17 -6.54
CA PRO A 477 26.44 -24.74 -7.05
C PRO A 477 27.57 -24.77 -5.98
N HIS A 478 27.22 -24.87 -4.70
CA HIS A 478 28.16 -24.84 -3.58
C HIS A 478 28.58 -26.23 -3.10
N CYS A 479 27.64 -27.20 -3.04
CA CYS A 479 27.95 -28.53 -2.49
C CYS A 479 27.55 -29.70 -3.38
N GLY A 480 26.83 -29.46 -4.49
CA GLY A 480 26.40 -30.50 -5.40
C GLY A 480 25.13 -31.26 -4.97
N CYS A 481 24.47 -30.86 -3.88
CA CYS A 481 23.17 -31.44 -3.45
C CYS A 481 22.07 -31.16 -4.45
N THR A 482 21.08 -32.06 -4.55
CA THR A 482 19.93 -31.94 -5.46
C THR A 482 18.61 -31.68 -4.73
N HIS A 483 18.65 -31.47 -3.42
CA HIS A 483 17.48 -31.22 -2.60
C HIS A 483 17.46 -29.76 -2.14
N PHE A 484 16.32 -29.12 -2.38
CA PHE A 484 16.12 -27.71 -2.03
C PHE A 484 14.75 -27.51 -1.42
N THR A 485 14.70 -26.58 -0.49
CA THR A 485 13.46 -26.05 0.07
C THR A 485 13.30 -24.58 -0.38
N GLN A 486 12.18 -24.26 -1.03
CA GLN A 486 11.88 -22.88 -1.43
C GLN A 486 11.58 -22.05 -0.20
N ASP A 487 12.00 -20.78 -0.18
CA ASP A 487 11.68 -19.82 0.89
C ASP A 487 10.17 -19.86 1.19
N GLU A 488 9.81 -19.92 2.47
CA GLU A 488 8.41 -20.02 2.88
C GLU A 488 7.68 -18.67 2.85
N ASP A 489 8.43 -17.58 2.88
CA ASP A 489 7.90 -16.23 2.88
C ASP A 489 7.31 -15.87 1.51
N THR A 490 6.35 -14.97 1.54
CA THR A 490 5.79 -14.33 0.35
C THR A 490 6.22 -12.87 0.27
N LEU A 491 6.10 -12.30 -0.92
CA LEU A 491 6.40 -10.88 -1.14
C LEU A 491 5.27 -9.97 -0.60
N ASP A 492 5.66 -8.81 -0.13
CA ASP A 492 4.74 -7.71 0.17
C ASP A 492 3.80 -7.44 -1.02
N THR A 493 2.50 -7.27 -0.77
CA THR A 493 1.50 -7.00 -1.81
C THR A 493 1.90 -5.81 -2.70
N TRP A 494 2.56 -4.81 -2.12
CA TRP A 494 3.01 -3.64 -2.85
C TRP A 494 4.15 -3.91 -3.84
N PHE A 495 4.83 -5.05 -3.73
CA PHE A 495 5.86 -5.45 -4.68
C PHE A 495 5.24 -5.79 -6.04
N SER A 496 4.17 -6.56 -6.08
CA SER A 496 3.44 -6.86 -7.32
C SER A 496 2.62 -5.67 -7.81
N SER A 497 1.95 -4.95 -6.90
CA SER A 497 1.14 -3.78 -7.23
C SER A 497 1.96 -2.63 -7.83
N ALA A 498 3.26 -2.54 -7.49
CA ALA A 498 4.19 -1.58 -8.09
C ALA A 498 4.41 -1.80 -9.60
N LEU A 499 4.17 -3.00 -10.10
CA LEU A 499 4.40 -3.34 -11.51
C LEU A 499 3.15 -3.12 -12.37
N TRP A 500 2.02 -2.79 -11.76
CA TRP A 500 0.69 -2.73 -12.36
C TRP A 500 0.61 -1.96 -13.69
N PRO A 501 1.26 -0.77 -13.86
CA PRO A 501 1.17 -0.01 -15.09
C PRO A 501 1.74 -0.70 -16.33
N PHE A 502 2.69 -1.61 -16.17
CA PHE A 502 3.37 -2.28 -17.28
C PHE A 502 3.18 -3.81 -17.28
N SER A 503 3.03 -4.46 -16.12
CA SER A 503 2.75 -5.89 -16.06
C SER A 503 1.37 -6.24 -16.67
N THR A 504 0.39 -5.36 -16.51
CA THR A 504 -0.95 -5.52 -17.10
C THR A 504 -0.96 -5.45 -18.62
N LEU A 505 0.07 -4.85 -19.22
CA LEU A 505 0.26 -4.72 -20.66
C LEU A 505 1.23 -5.79 -21.22
N GLY A 506 1.64 -6.76 -20.40
CA GLY A 506 2.38 -7.95 -20.82
C GLY A 506 3.88 -7.94 -20.55
N TRP A 507 4.43 -6.87 -19.91
CA TRP A 507 5.83 -6.92 -19.47
C TRP A 507 6.08 -8.15 -18.55
N PRO A 508 7.20 -8.89 -18.66
CA PRO A 508 8.46 -8.56 -19.31
C PRO A 508 8.53 -8.86 -20.82
N ASP A 509 7.48 -9.40 -21.42
CA ASP A 509 7.46 -9.64 -22.85
C ASP A 509 7.30 -8.31 -23.62
N SER A 510 7.86 -8.27 -24.83
CA SER A 510 7.68 -7.12 -25.73
C SER A 510 6.37 -7.29 -26.51
N THR A 511 5.26 -6.83 -25.92
CA THR A 511 3.93 -6.88 -26.55
C THR A 511 3.63 -5.62 -27.35
N GLU A 512 2.75 -5.71 -28.36
CA GLU A 512 2.29 -4.54 -29.10
C GLU A 512 1.49 -3.59 -28.21
N GLU A 513 0.77 -4.12 -27.23
CA GLU A 513 0.02 -3.35 -26.24
C GLU A 513 0.95 -2.52 -25.36
N LEU A 514 2.03 -3.11 -24.88
CA LEU A 514 3.04 -2.40 -24.06
C LEU A 514 3.68 -1.27 -24.87
N ASP A 515 4.06 -1.53 -26.13
CA ASP A 515 4.68 -0.51 -27.00
C ASP A 515 3.72 0.65 -27.32
N TYR A 516 2.42 0.39 -27.40
CA TYR A 516 1.43 1.38 -27.81
C TYR A 516 0.73 2.11 -26.66
N PHE A 517 0.37 1.40 -25.57
CA PHE A 517 -0.42 1.95 -24.47
C PHE A 517 0.41 2.38 -23.25
N TYR A 518 1.72 2.06 -23.20
CA TYR A 518 2.62 2.47 -22.14
C TYR A 518 3.64 3.53 -22.62
N PRO A 519 3.97 4.56 -21.82
CA PRO A 519 3.45 4.86 -20.48
C PRO A 519 1.96 5.21 -20.47
N THR A 520 1.31 4.98 -19.30
CA THR A 520 -0.09 5.38 -19.12
C THR A 520 -0.20 6.90 -18.96
N ASP A 521 -1.39 7.47 -19.14
CA ASP A 521 -1.54 8.94 -19.15
C ASP A 521 -1.82 9.52 -17.76
N VAL A 522 -2.76 8.90 -17.04
CA VAL A 522 -3.23 9.40 -15.75
C VAL A 522 -3.38 8.23 -14.77
N LEU A 523 -2.81 8.39 -13.59
CA LEU A 523 -3.14 7.60 -12.42
C LEU A 523 -4.12 8.41 -11.57
N VAL A 524 -5.26 7.85 -11.20
CA VAL A 524 -6.20 8.44 -10.23
C VAL A 524 -6.09 7.65 -8.95
N THR A 525 -5.93 8.32 -7.80
CA THR A 525 -5.77 7.63 -6.50
C THR A 525 -6.02 8.57 -5.33
N GLY A 526 -6.24 8.01 -4.14
CA GLY A 526 -6.25 8.76 -2.88
C GLY A 526 -4.86 9.22 -2.43
N TYR A 527 -4.80 10.28 -1.66
CA TYR A 527 -3.51 10.80 -1.14
C TYR A 527 -2.86 9.87 -0.11
N ASP A 528 -3.62 9.01 0.53
CA ASP A 528 -3.18 8.09 1.59
C ASP A 528 -2.29 6.96 1.09
N ILE A 529 -2.27 6.69 -0.23
CA ILE A 529 -1.43 5.65 -0.83
C ILE A 529 -0.33 6.20 -1.77
N ILE A 530 0.03 7.49 -1.65
CA ILE A 530 1.16 8.06 -2.41
C ILE A 530 2.45 7.30 -2.10
N PHE A 531 2.75 7.09 -0.82
CA PHE A 531 3.95 6.36 -0.41
C PHE A 531 3.87 4.87 -0.76
N PHE A 532 2.75 4.24 -0.45
CA PHE A 532 2.59 2.80 -0.62
C PHE A 532 2.63 2.35 -2.08
N TRP A 533 1.98 3.12 -2.96
CA TRP A 533 1.74 2.69 -4.32
C TRP A 533 2.36 3.60 -5.39
N VAL A 534 2.10 4.91 -5.34
CA VAL A 534 2.57 5.82 -6.39
C VAL A 534 4.10 5.81 -6.48
N ILE A 535 4.80 6.00 -5.35
CA ILE A 535 6.26 6.01 -5.30
C ILE A 535 6.82 4.68 -5.80
N ARG A 536 6.24 3.56 -5.37
CA ARG A 536 6.68 2.21 -5.74
C ARG A 536 6.49 1.94 -7.23
N MET A 537 5.38 2.36 -7.83
CA MET A 537 5.19 2.26 -9.28
C MET A 537 6.24 3.09 -10.05
N VAL A 538 6.53 4.29 -9.58
CA VAL A 538 7.45 5.20 -10.29
C VAL A 538 8.88 4.64 -10.29
N PHE A 539 9.43 4.26 -9.13
CA PHE A 539 10.79 3.73 -9.12
C PHE A 539 10.91 2.38 -9.84
N SER A 540 9.89 1.49 -9.69
CA SER A 540 9.88 0.20 -10.40
C SER A 540 9.85 0.40 -11.91
N ALA A 541 9.03 1.33 -12.40
CA ALA A 541 8.95 1.64 -13.82
C ALA A 541 10.29 2.15 -14.37
N PHE A 542 10.96 3.07 -13.68
CA PHE A 542 12.29 3.51 -14.10
C PHE A 542 13.33 2.39 -14.08
N ALA A 543 13.33 1.54 -13.06
CA ALA A 543 14.27 0.42 -12.95
C ALA A 543 14.09 -0.63 -14.07
N HIS A 544 12.87 -0.85 -14.54
CA HIS A 544 12.57 -1.96 -15.45
C HIS A 544 12.23 -1.54 -16.88
N THR A 545 11.68 -0.34 -17.07
CA THR A 545 11.28 0.18 -18.40
C THR A 545 12.06 1.43 -18.82
N GLY A 546 12.77 2.07 -17.90
CA GLY A 546 13.50 3.32 -18.14
C GLY A 546 12.61 4.55 -18.35
N LYS A 547 11.31 4.46 -18.07
CA LYS A 547 10.30 5.52 -18.31
C LYS A 547 9.44 5.72 -17.08
N SER A 548 8.87 6.94 -16.91
CA SER A 548 7.80 7.16 -15.95
C SER A 548 6.59 6.29 -16.27
N PRO A 549 5.91 5.69 -15.29
CA PRO A 549 4.75 4.82 -15.56
C PRO A 549 3.52 5.60 -16.03
N PHE A 550 3.41 6.89 -15.69
CA PHE A 550 2.32 7.80 -16.03
C PHE A 550 2.81 9.24 -15.99
N HIS A 551 2.11 10.12 -16.72
CA HIS A 551 2.43 11.56 -16.74
C HIS A 551 1.81 12.33 -15.60
N THR A 552 0.58 11.97 -15.22
CA THR A 552 -0.19 12.73 -14.22
C THR A 552 -0.70 11.82 -13.13
N VAL A 553 -0.48 12.21 -11.88
CA VAL A 553 -1.13 11.62 -10.70
C VAL A 553 -2.25 12.57 -10.27
N PHE A 554 -3.48 12.16 -10.52
CA PHE A 554 -4.66 12.91 -10.08
C PHE A 554 -5.09 12.41 -8.72
N ILE A 555 -4.93 13.25 -7.71
CA ILE A 555 -5.23 12.93 -6.33
C ILE A 555 -6.65 13.36 -5.98
N HIS A 556 -7.47 12.41 -5.52
CA HIS A 556 -8.75 12.71 -4.88
C HIS A 556 -8.64 12.64 -3.34
N GLY A 557 -9.60 13.23 -2.65
CA GLY A 557 -9.71 13.14 -1.20
C GLY A 557 -10.42 11.87 -0.76
N LEU A 558 -10.48 11.65 0.56
CA LEU A 558 -11.15 10.51 1.14
C LEU A 558 -12.64 10.81 1.37
N VAL A 559 -13.46 9.79 1.27
CA VAL A 559 -14.88 9.89 1.65
C VAL A 559 -15.00 9.66 3.16
N ARG A 560 -15.61 10.64 3.85
CA ARG A 560 -15.75 10.66 5.31
C ARG A 560 -17.21 10.65 5.71
N ASP A 561 -17.50 10.13 6.90
CA ASP A 561 -18.83 10.16 7.51
C ASP A 561 -19.16 11.54 8.11
N SER A 562 -20.36 11.67 8.67
CA SER A 562 -20.84 12.90 9.32
C SER A 562 -19.99 13.39 10.50
N GLN A 563 -19.17 12.52 11.07
CA GLN A 563 -18.25 12.84 12.16
C GLN A 563 -16.82 13.16 11.67
N GLY A 564 -16.62 13.19 10.35
CA GLY A 564 -15.32 13.44 9.72
C GLY A 564 -14.39 12.23 9.74
N ARG A 565 -14.84 11.03 10.13
CA ARG A 565 -14.03 9.83 10.15
C ARG A 565 -13.99 9.22 8.75
N LYS A 566 -12.83 8.67 8.37
CA LYS A 566 -12.68 7.90 7.11
C LYS A 566 -13.71 6.78 7.09
N MET A 567 -14.49 6.66 6.02
CA MET A 567 -15.37 5.53 5.84
C MET A 567 -14.55 4.25 5.63
N SER A 568 -14.78 3.27 6.49
CA SER A 568 -14.14 1.96 6.41
C SER A 568 -15.09 0.84 6.81
N LYS A 569 -14.81 -0.37 6.33
CA LYS A 569 -15.59 -1.56 6.66
C LYS A 569 -15.43 -1.96 8.14
N SER A 570 -14.24 -1.74 8.71
CA SER A 570 -13.95 -2.05 10.10
C SER A 570 -14.72 -1.19 11.09
N LEU A 571 -14.98 0.08 10.75
CA LEU A 571 -15.77 0.99 11.59
C LEU A 571 -17.28 0.85 11.39
N GLY A 572 -17.74 0.08 10.39
CA GLY A 572 -19.16 -0.08 10.09
C GLY A 572 -19.88 1.22 9.66
N ASN A 573 -19.12 2.27 9.32
CA ASN A 573 -19.64 3.57 8.88
C ASN A 573 -19.64 3.74 7.36
N GLY A 574 -19.33 2.68 6.60
CA GLY A 574 -19.31 2.70 5.14
C GLY A 574 -20.72 2.61 4.56
N ILE A 575 -21.04 3.48 3.60
CA ILE A 575 -22.24 3.39 2.78
C ILE A 575 -21.94 2.48 1.59
N ASP A 576 -22.76 1.46 1.37
CA ASP A 576 -22.66 0.59 0.19
C ASP A 576 -23.15 1.37 -1.05
N PRO A 577 -22.29 1.60 -2.06
CA PRO A 577 -22.69 2.31 -3.28
C PRO A 577 -23.85 1.62 -4.00
N LEU A 578 -24.00 0.29 -3.89
CA LEU A 578 -25.10 -0.43 -4.52
C LEU A 578 -26.45 -0.09 -3.90
N GLU A 579 -26.52 0.14 -2.60
CA GLU A 579 -27.77 0.56 -1.94
C GLU A 579 -28.23 1.93 -2.45
N VAL A 580 -27.29 2.84 -2.65
CA VAL A 580 -27.58 4.17 -3.23
C VAL A 580 -27.99 4.05 -4.70
N ILE A 581 -27.30 3.23 -5.49
CA ILE A 581 -27.66 2.97 -6.89
C ILE A 581 -29.07 2.37 -6.98
N GLU A 582 -29.41 1.45 -6.10
CA GLU A 582 -30.74 0.82 -6.07
C GLU A 582 -31.85 1.83 -5.78
N GLN A 583 -31.57 2.84 -4.97
CA GLN A 583 -32.54 3.88 -4.61
C GLN A 583 -32.64 5.00 -5.64
N TYR A 584 -31.50 5.48 -6.15
CA TYR A 584 -31.42 6.72 -6.91
C TYR A 584 -30.85 6.56 -8.33
N GLY A 585 -30.24 5.42 -8.66
CA GLY A 585 -29.54 5.15 -9.91
C GLY A 585 -28.05 5.50 -9.87
N ALA A 586 -27.31 4.91 -10.80
CA ALA A 586 -25.87 5.12 -10.91
C ALA A 586 -25.51 6.56 -11.33
N ASP A 587 -26.28 7.17 -12.22
CA ASP A 587 -26.04 8.53 -12.69
C ASP A 587 -26.16 9.56 -11.56
N ALA A 588 -27.16 9.40 -10.66
CA ALA A 588 -27.35 10.28 -9.51
C ALA A 588 -26.18 10.16 -8.52
N LEU A 589 -25.74 8.94 -8.21
CA LEU A 589 -24.58 8.70 -7.36
C LEU A 589 -23.32 9.34 -7.96
N ARG A 590 -23.01 9.05 -9.22
CA ARG A 590 -21.83 9.56 -9.93
C ARG A 590 -21.81 11.09 -9.95
N MET A 591 -22.95 11.72 -10.26
CA MET A 591 -23.06 13.18 -10.27
C MET A 591 -22.81 13.78 -8.88
N THR A 592 -23.37 13.18 -7.84
CA THR A 592 -23.16 13.61 -6.44
C THR A 592 -21.70 13.53 -6.04
N LEU A 593 -21.02 12.43 -6.35
CA LEU A 593 -19.60 12.24 -6.02
C LEU A 593 -18.69 13.27 -6.70
N VAL A 594 -19.02 13.73 -7.89
CA VAL A 594 -18.20 14.69 -8.65
C VAL A 594 -18.50 16.14 -8.28
N THR A 595 -19.77 16.50 -8.09
CA THR A 595 -20.17 17.90 -7.85
C THR A 595 -19.80 18.41 -6.46
N GLY A 596 -19.62 17.52 -5.49
CA GLY A 596 -19.26 17.86 -4.10
C GLY A 596 -17.77 17.93 -3.79
N ASN A 597 -16.90 17.61 -4.76
CA ASN A 597 -15.48 17.40 -4.50
C ASN A 597 -14.57 18.36 -5.27
N ALA A 598 -13.60 18.94 -4.55
CA ALA A 598 -12.43 19.55 -5.17
C ALA A 598 -11.24 18.57 -5.14
N PRO A 599 -10.37 18.55 -6.15
CA PRO A 599 -9.23 17.65 -6.19
C PRO A 599 -8.38 17.69 -4.92
N GLY A 600 -8.09 16.52 -4.36
CA GLY A 600 -7.29 16.35 -3.15
C GLY A 600 -7.94 16.77 -1.84
N ASN A 601 -9.21 17.18 -1.84
CA ASN A 601 -9.94 17.50 -0.62
C ASN A 601 -10.91 16.37 -0.25
N ASP A 602 -11.05 16.12 1.05
CA ASP A 602 -11.95 15.09 1.56
C ASP A 602 -13.42 15.47 1.29
N CYS A 603 -14.22 14.46 1.03
CA CYS A 603 -15.65 14.55 0.81
C CYS A 603 -16.40 14.11 2.07
N LEU A 604 -17.17 15.02 2.64
CA LEU A 604 -18.11 14.68 3.73
C LEU A 604 -19.44 14.20 3.12
N LEU A 605 -19.69 12.91 3.21
CA LEU A 605 -20.93 12.30 2.75
C LEU A 605 -21.83 12.00 3.97
N TYR A 606 -22.64 12.97 4.39
CA TYR A 606 -23.44 12.85 5.62
C TYR A 606 -24.93 13.11 5.44
N THR A 607 -25.35 13.66 4.33
CA THR A 607 -26.76 13.79 4.03
C THR A 607 -27.02 13.43 2.58
N SER A 608 -28.13 12.75 2.33
CA SER A 608 -28.72 12.77 1.00
C SER A 608 -28.97 14.25 0.66
N PRO A 609 -28.46 14.77 -0.47
CA PRO A 609 -28.92 16.07 -0.91
C PRO A 609 -30.46 15.99 -0.96
N SER A 610 -31.09 16.91 -0.31
CA SER A 610 -32.52 17.07 -0.43
C SER A 610 -32.89 17.11 -1.92
N PRO A 611 -33.91 16.41 -2.35
CA PRO A 611 -34.31 16.36 -3.73
C PRO A 611 -34.60 17.73 -4.31
#